data_7da63f59329529d80c098e9511e89bb4
#
_entry.id   7da63f59329529d80c098e9511e89bb4
#
_cell.length_a   1.000
_cell.length_b   1.000
_cell.length_c   1.000
_cell.angle_alpha   90.00
_cell.angle_beta   90.00
_cell.angle_gamma   90.00
#
_symmetry.space_group_name_H-M   'P 1'
#
loop_
_entity.id
_entity.type
_entity.pdbx_description
1 polymer ?
#
loop_
_entity_poly.entity_id
_entity_poly.type
_entity_poly.pdbx_seq_one_letter_code
_entity_poly.pdbx_strand_id
1 'polypeptide(L)'
;ARPLLKIGGAVLSLSLSGGAAAEEPHVPFVRMAELEIDPAQLESYKAAVKEEMETSVRVEPGVLAIYAVAEADNPSRLRFFEMYADEAAYKAHIESAHFKKYSETTKGMITSRKLIDTVPILLSAKKK
;
A
#
# COMPACT_ATOMS: atom_id res chain seq x y z
N ALA A 1 1.68 15.74 60.79
CA ALA A 1 1.44 15.60 60.21
C ALA A 1 1.07 15.11 59.13
N ARG A 2 0.90 14.83 58.87
CA ARG A 2 0.65 14.43 58.13
C ARG A 2 0.20 14.55 57.05
N PRO A 3 0.06 15.03 56.79
CA PRO A 3 -0.52 15.22 55.76
C PRO A 3 -0.03 15.08 54.54
N LEU A 4 0.44 15.08 54.34
CA LEU A 4 0.93 15.10 53.30
C LEU A 4 0.86 14.26 52.48
N LEU A 5 0.88 13.89 52.44
CA LEU A 5 0.91 13.12 51.79
C LEU A 5 0.24 13.00 50.85
N LYS A 6 -0.20 13.19 50.73
CA LYS A 6 -0.92 13.10 49.92
C LYS A 6 -0.68 13.42 48.83
N ILE A 7 -0.27 13.82 48.66
CA ILE A 7 -0.09 14.26 47.71
C ILE A 7 0.18 13.53 46.76
N GLY A 8 0.38 13.07 46.87
CA GLY A 8 0.74 12.49 46.01
C GLY A 8 0.08 12.19 45.15
N GLY A 9 -0.49 12.19 45.40
CA GLY A 9 -1.04 11.82 44.69
C GLY A 9 -1.14 12.26 43.62
N ALA A 10 -0.93 12.70 43.63
CA ALA A 10 -1.19 13.15 42.72
C ALA A 10 -0.62 12.76 41.73
N VAL A 11 -0.30 12.54 41.86
CA VAL A 11 0.15 12.28 41.03
C VAL A 11 -0.27 11.74 40.10
N LEU A 12 -0.67 11.69 40.19
CA LEU A 12 -1.05 11.29 39.33
C LEU A 12 -1.05 11.24 38.42
N SER A 13 -0.95 11.28 38.42
CA SER A 13 -1.01 11.26 37.66
C SER A 13 -0.99 11.27 36.70
N LEU A 14 -1.02 11.52 36.55
CA LEU A 14 -1.06 11.68 35.63
C LEU A 14 -0.72 11.15 34.84
N SER A 15 -0.39 10.95 34.78
CA SER A 15 -0.10 10.38 34.14
C SER A 15 -0.72 10.18 33.17
N LEU A 16 -1.28 10.30 33.15
CA LEU A 16 -1.90 10.12 32.35
C LEU A 16 -1.60 10.36 31.34
N SER A 17 -1.33 10.72 31.29
CA SER A 17 -1.19 11.06 30.46
C SER A 17 -0.77 10.52 29.59
N GLY A 18 -0.47 10.13 29.68
CA GLY A 18 0.12 9.71 28.87
C GLY A 18 -0.44 9.46 27.86
N GLY A 19 -0.89 9.33 28.03
CA GLY A 19 -1.36 9.00 27.19
C GLY A 19 -1.55 9.46 26.12
N ALA A 20 -1.65 10.26 26.27
CA ALA A 20 -1.88 10.74 25.28
C ALA A 20 -1.22 10.30 24.33
N ALA A 21 -0.69 9.77 24.65
CA ALA A 21 -0.10 9.33 23.86
C ALA A 21 -0.08 9.65 22.63
N ALA A 22 0.83 10.05 22.35
CA ALA A 22 1.05 10.40 21.06
C ALA A 22 1.14 9.20 20.22
N GLU A 23 0.47 9.23 19.17
CA GLU A 23 0.60 8.17 18.21
C GLU A 23 1.71 8.47 17.27
N GLU A 24 2.41 7.44 16.90
CA GLU A 24 3.39 7.55 15.85
C GLU A 24 2.70 7.92 14.55
N PRO A 25 3.30 8.75 13.74
CA PRO A 25 2.78 8.96 12.40
C PRO A 25 2.72 7.65 11.66
N HIS A 26 1.66 7.45 10.95
CA HIS A 26 1.48 6.23 10.20
C HIS A 26 2.23 6.31 8.88
N VAL A 27 3.12 5.36 8.64
CA VAL A 27 3.90 5.32 7.41
C VAL A 27 3.27 4.29 6.47
N PRO A 28 2.84 4.71 5.29
CA PRO A 28 2.28 3.75 4.34
C PRO A 28 3.28 2.69 3.94
N PHE A 29 2.75 1.55 3.53
CA PHE A 29 3.53 0.45 2.99
C PHE A 29 3.60 0.63 1.48
N VAL A 30 4.80 0.79 0.94
CA VAL A 30 4.98 1.02 -0.49
C VAL A 30 5.69 -0.18 -1.11
N ARG A 31 5.14 -0.64 -2.23
CA ARG A 31 5.75 -1.72 -2.98
C ARG A 31 5.84 -1.34 -4.44
N MET A 32 6.96 -1.68 -5.07
CA MET A 32 7.12 -1.48 -6.51
C MET A 32 7.22 -2.82 -7.21
N ALA A 33 6.85 -2.84 -8.48
CA ALA A 33 6.96 -4.03 -9.30
C ALA A 33 7.44 -3.64 -10.69
N GLU A 34 8.26 -4.50 -11.28
CA GLU A 34 8.67 -4.39 -12.68
C GLU A 34 8.21 -5.65 -13.37
N LEU A 35 7.40 -5.49 -14.42
CA LEU A 35 6.87 -6.62 -15.15
C LEU A 35 7.23 -6.49 -16.62
N GLU A 36 7.46 -7.64 -17.26
CA GLU A 36 7.49 -7.70 -18.71
C GLU A 36 6.35 -8.57 -19.15
N ILE A 37 5.64 -8.10 -20.15
CA ILE A 37 4.43 -8.75 -20.65
C ILE A 37 4.72 -9.27 -22.05
N ASP A 38 4.21 -10.45 -22.37
CA ASP A 38 4.26 -10.96 -23.72
C ASP A 38 3.62 -9.93 -24.65
N PRO A 39 4.36 -9.38 -25.62
CA PRO A 39 3.80 -8.33 -26.49
C PRO A 39 2.51 -8.73 -27.20
N ALA A 40 2.37 -10.02 -27.53
CA ALA A 40 1.17 -10.51 -28.19
C ALA A 40 -0.07 -10.44 -27.31
N GLN A 41 0.12 -10.34 -25.99
CA GLN A 41 -0.97 -10.33 -25.01
C GLN A 41 -1.08 -9.01 -24.28
N LEU A 42 -0.36 -7.97 -24.74
CA LEU A 42 -0.27 -6.72 -23.99
C LEU A 42 -1.62 -6.06 -23.80
N GLU A 43 -2.46 -6.01 -24.84
CA GLU A 43 -3.76 -5.35 -24.70
C GLU A 43 -4.69 -6.12 -23.75
N SER A 44 -4.65 -7.45 -23.81
CA SER A 44 -5.43 -8.26 -22.87
C SER A 44 -4.93 -8.07 -21.45
N TYR A 45 -3.62 -7.97 -21.27
CA TYR A 45 -3.05 -7.71 -19.94
C TYR A 45 -3.51 -6.35 -19.42
N LYS A 46 -3.43 -5.32 -20.26
CA LYS A 46 -3.84 -3.98 -19.83
C LYS A 46 -5.29 -3.95 -19.38
N ALA A 47 -6.18 -4.65 -20.10
CA ALA A 47 -7.58 -4.70 -19.71
C ALA A 47 -7.74 -5.33 -18.33
N ALA A 48 -7.04 -6.44 -18.09
CA ALA A 48 -7.14 -7.15 -16.82
C ALA A 48 -6.58 -6.32 -15.67
N VAL A 49 -5.42 -5.68 -15.87
CA VAL A 49 -4.79 -4.93 -14.77
C VAL A 49 -5.56 -3.64 -14.48
N LYS A 50 -6.13 -3.00 -15.50
CA LYS A 50 -6.94 -1.79 -15.26
C LYS A 50 -8.14 -2.12 -14.40
N GLU A 51 -8.82 -3.23 -14.69
CA GLU A 51 -9.96 -3.65 -13.89
C GLU A 51 -9.54 -3.90 -12.44
N GLU A 52 -8.43 -4.58 -12.24
CA GLU A 52 -7.94 -4.91 -10.90
C GLU A 52 -7.58 -3.64 -10.15
N MET A 53 -6.84 -2.73 -10.78
CA MET A 53 -6.42 -1.48 -10.14
C MET A 53 -7.61 -0.61 -9.74
N GLU A 54 -8.57 -0.44 -10.64
CA GLU A 54 -9.74 0.38 -10.38
C GLU A 54 -10.60 -0.21 -9.27
N THR A 55 -10.79 -1.52 -9.29
CA THR A 55 -11.57 -2.19 -8.25
C THR A 55 -10.88 -2.07 -6.90
N SER A 56 -9.57 -2.30 -6.86
CA SER A 56 -8.82 -2.24 -5.62
C SER A 56 -8.94 -0.87 -4.94
N VAL A 57 -8.72 0.19 -5.69
CA VAL A 57 -8.80 1.55 -5.13
C VAL A 57 -10.22 1.88 -4.71
N ARG A 58 -11.21 1.38 -5.42
CA ARG A 58 -12.61 1.69 -5.14
C ARG A 58 -13.15 0.95 -3.92
N VAL A 59 -12.78 -0.33 -3.73
CA VAL A 59 -13.45 -1.14 -2.71
C VAL A 59 -12.58 -1.48 -1.51
N GLU A 60 -11.24 -1.33 -1.59
CA GLU A 60 -10.36 -1.68 -0.47
C GLU A 60 -9.91 -0.41 0.24
N PRO A 61 -10.38 -0.18 1.49
CA PRO A 61 -10.01 1.06 2.17
C PRO A 61 -8.51 1.18 2.43
N GLY A 62 -7.79 0.06 2.48
CA GLY A 62 -6.36 0.08 2.72
C GLY A 62 -5.49 0.24 1.48
N VAL A 63 -6.09 0.26 0.28
CA VAL A 63 -5.34 0.52 -0.95
C VAL A 63 -5.40 2.01 -1.23
N LEU A 64 -4.27 2.69 -1.04
CA LEU A 64 -4.24 4.15 -1.14
C LEU A 64 -3.97 4.61 -2.56
N ALA A 65 -3.12 3.90 -3.30
CA ALA A 65 -2.81 4.27 -4.68
C ALA A 65 -2.16 3.09 -5.38
N ILE A 66 -2.46 2.94 -6.66
CA ILE A 66 -1.74 2.02 -7.54
C ILE A 66 -1.52 2.77 -8.84
N TYR A 67 -0.25 3.03 -9.18
CA TYR A 67 0.10 3.68 -10.43
C TYR A 67 0.87 2.70 -11.29
N ALA A 68 0.57 2.66 -12.57
CA ALA A 68 1.27 1.82 -13.52
C ALA A 68 1.68 2.65 -14.72
N VAL A 69 2.91 2.48 -15.15
CA VAL A 69 3.42 3.16 -16.35
C VAL A 69 4.16 2.14 -17.20
N ALA A 70 4.19 2.38 -18.50
CA ALA A 70 4.98 1.60 -19.43
C ALA A 70 6.19 2.43 -19.85
N GLU A 71 7.30 1.77 -20.14
CA GLU A 71 8.46 2.48 -20.70
C GLU A 71 8.09 2.98 -22.09
N ALA A 72 8.46 4.22 -22.40
CA ALA A 72 8.04 4.84 -23.64
C ALA A 72 8.58 4.11 -24.87
N ASP A 73 9.79 3.58 -24.78
CA ASP A 73 10.43 2.88 -25.89
C ASP A 73 10.25 1.37 -25.85
N ASN A 74 9.52 0.85 -24.83
CA ASN A 74 9.22 -0.57 -24.73
C ASN A 74 7.92 -0.75 -23.98
N PRO A 75 6.77 -0.69 -24.67
CA PRO A 75 5.46 -0.68 -24.02
C PRO A 75 5.10 -1.98 -23.31
N SER A 76 5.86 -3.05 -23.52
CA SER A 76 5.66 -4.31 -22.79
C SER A 76 6.36 -4.33 -21.45
N ARG A 77 7.17 -3.32 -21.14
CA ARG A 77 7.90 -3.24 -19.88
C ARG A 77 7.22 -2.25 -18.98
N LEU A 78 6.65 -2.75 -17.89
CA LEU A 78 5.77 -1.97 -17.02
C LEU A 78 6.39 -1.78 -15.65
N ARG A 79 6.06 -0.67 -15.03
CA ARG A 79 6.47 -0.35 -13.66
C ARG A 79 5.25 0.02 -12.86
N PHE A 80 5.17 -0.51 -11.64
CA PHE A 80 4.06 -0.24 -10.72
C PHE A 80 4.60 0.40 -9.47
N PHE A 81 3.87 1.39 -8.96
CA PHE A 81 4.08 1.97 -7.64
C PHE A 81 2.78 1.78 -6.88
N GLU A 82 2.85 1.04 -5.77
CA GLU A 82 1.65 0.69 -5.01
C GLU A 82 1.81 1.17 -3.58
N MET A 83 0.78 1.81 -3.06
CA MET A 83 0.80 2.34 -1.72
C MET A 83 -0.40 1.83 -0.94
N TYR A 84 -0.11 1.23 0.20
CA TYR A 84 -1.12 0.63 1.08
C TYR A 84 -1.04 1.31 2.44
N ALA A 85 -2.15 1.28 3.19
CA ALA A 85 -2.18 1.88 4.52
C ALA A 85 -1.12 1.26 5.44
N ASP A 86 -0.94 -0.06 5.33
CA ASP A 86 0.06 -0.80 6.10
C ASP A 86 0.29 -2.15 5.43
N GLU A 87 1.16 -2.96 6.01
CA GLU A 87 1.45 -4.27 5.45
C GLU A 87 0.23 -5.19 5.50
N ALA A 88 -0.61 -5.06 6.52
CA ALA A 88 -1.83 -5.86 6.61
C ALA A 88 -2.77 -5.57 5.45
N ALA A 89 -2.85 -4.29 5.04
CA ALA A 89 -3.66 -3.91 3.88
C ALA A 89 -3.13 -4.53 2.60
N TYR A 90 -1.80 -4.60 2.44
CA TYR A 90 -1.21 -5.28 1.30
C TYR A 90 -1.57 -6.78 1.31
N LYS A 91 -1.47 -7.42 2.46
CA LYS A 91 -1.80 -8.84 2.56
C LYS A 91 -3.27 -9.09 2.24
N ALA A 92 -4.15 -8.21 2.71
CA ALA A 92 -5.57 -8.31 2.38
C ALA A 92 -5.80 -8.14 0.88
N HIS A 93 -5.04 -7.23 0.26
CA HIS A 93 -5.16 -6.98 -1.17
C HIS A 93 -4.87 -8.23 -1.99
N ILE A 94 -3.79 -8.93 -1.72
CA ILE A 94 -3.43 -10.10 -2.52
C ILE A 94 -4.36 -11.29 -2.25
N GLU A 95 -5.17 -11.23 -1.19
CA GLU A 95 -6.18 -12.24 -0.92
C GLU A 95 -7.55 -11.85 -1.46
N SER A 96 -7.70 -10.67 -2.03
CA SER A 96 -8.99 -10.21 -2.53
C SER A 96 -9.42 -10.98 -3.77
N ALA A 97 -10.74 -11.03 -3.99
CA ALA A 97 -11.30 -11.74 -5.15
C ALA A 97 -10.81 -11.13 -6.45
N HIS A 98 -10.75 -9.80 -6.52
CA HIS A 98 -10.32 -9.14 -7.77
C HIS A 98 -8.83 -9.33 -8.03
N PHE A 99 -8.00 -9.40 -6.99
CA PHE A 99 -6.59 -9.70 -7.22
C PHE A 99 -6.40 -11.13 -7.68
N LYS A 100 -7.13 -12.07 -7.09
CA LYS A 100 -7.03 -13.48 -7.51
C LYS A 100 -7.51 -13.66 -8.95
N LYS A 101 -8.58 -12.96 -9.33
CA LYS A 101 -9.03 -12.99 -10.70
C LYS A 101 -7.96 -12.47 -11.65
N TYR A 102 -7.35 -11.33 -11.30
CA TYR A 102 -6.26 -10.76 -12.09
C TYR A 102 -5.11 -11.75 -12.21
N SER A 103 -4.67 -12.31 -11.10
CA SER A 103 -3.54 -13.22 -11.07
C SER A 103 -3.78 -14.44 -11.96
N GLU A 104 -4.97 -15.02 -11.86
CA GLU A 104 -5.31 -16.20 -12.66
C GLU A 104 -5.39 -15.84 -14.14
N THR A 105 -6.00 -14.71 -14.47
CA THR A 105 -6.17 -14.29 -15.87
C THR A 105 -4.82 -14.01 -16.52
N THR A 106 -3.88 -13.41 -15.78
CA THR A 106 -2.65 -12.88 -16.39
C THR A 106 -1.43 -13.77 -16.24
N LYS A 107 -1.55 -14.89 -15.54
CA LYS A 107 -0.35 -15.70 -15.22
C LYS A 107 0.41 -16.19 -16.45
N GLY A 108 -0.28 -16.39 -17.57
CA GLY A 108 0.37 -16.79 -18.81
C GLY A 108 0.81 -15.63 -19.69
N MET A 109 0.59 -14.40 -19.25
CA MET A 109 0.93 -13.20 -20.02
C MET A 109 2.20 -12.54 -19.54
N ILE A 110 2.62 -12.82 -18.30
CA ILE A 110 3.78 -12.16 -17.68
C ILE A 110 5.01 -13.01 -17.91
N THR A 111 5.99 -12.43 -18.61
CA THR A 111 7.23 -13.17 -18.93
C THR A 111 8.34 -12.89 -17.93
N SER A 112 8.25 -11.81 -17.16
CA SER A 112 9.23 -11.48 -16.14
C SER A 112 8.56 -10.66 -15.05
N ARG A 113 8.93 -10.92 -13.80
CA ARG A 113 8.38 -10.21 -12.65
C ARG A 113 9.47 -9.96 -11.64
N LYS A 114 9.54 -8.72 -11.15
CA LYS A 114 10.43 -8.36 -10.07
C LYS A 114 9.65 -7.51 -9.08
N LEU A 115 9.51 -7.99 -7.85
CA LEU A 115 8.89 -7.22 -6.78
C LEU A 115 9.98 -6.57 -5.96
N ILE A 116 9.80 -5.30 -5.62
CA ILE A 116 10.82 -4.51 -4.93
C ILE A 116 10.23 -4.02 -3.62
N ASP A 117 10.80 -4.47 -2.52
CA ASP A 117 10.46 -3.94 -1.20
C ASP A 117 11.12 -2.59 -1.05
N THR A 118 10.41 -1.65 -0.44
CA THR A 118 10.89 -0.28 -0.36
C THR A 118 10.66 0.28 1.04
N VAL A 119 11.34 1.38 1.30
CA VAL A 119 11.09 2.20 2.49
C VAL A 119 10.86 3.61 1.98
N PRO A 120 9.70 4.21 2.24
CA PRO A 120 9.44 5.56 1.75
C PRO A 120 10.41 6.58 2.31
N ILE A 121 10.84 7.50 1.47
CA ILE A 121 11.62 8.65 1.91
C ILE A 121 10.68 9.82 2.13
N LEU A 122 9.82 10.08 1.16
CA LEU A 122 8.85 11.16 1.22
C LEU A 122 7.78 10.88 0.17
N LEU A 123 6.52 10.98 0.56
CA LEU A 123 5.40 10.76 -0.34
C LEU A 123 4.65 12.08 -0.46
N SER A 124 5.17 12.96 -1.29
CA SER A 124 4.67 14.31 -1.43
C SER A 124 3.77 14.41 -2.65
N ALA A 125 2.58 14.96 -2.46
CA ALA A 125 1.61 15.13 -3.54
C ALA A 125 0.76 16.35 -3.26
N LYS A 126 0.24 16.95 -4.32
CA LYS A 126 -0.70 18.05 -4.11
C LYS A 126 -2.02 17.52 -3.61
N LYS A 127 -2.66 18.27 -2.75
CA LYS A 127 -4.03 17.98 -2.34
C LYS A 127 -4.97 18.28 -3.51
N LYS A 128 -6.00 17.50 -3.61
CA LYS A 128 -7.04 17.73 -4.61
C LYS A 128 -8.03 18.77 -4.15
#